data_f9d65b402492e2624f4613bc0135ed9f
#
_entry.id   f9d65b402492e2624f4613bc0135ed9f
#
_cell.length_a   1.000
_cell.length_b   1.000
_cell.length_c   1.000
_cell.angle_alpha   90.00
_cell.angle_beta   90.00
_cell.angle_gamma   90.00
#
_symmetry.space_group_name_H-M   'P 1'
#
loop_
_entity.id
_entity.type
_entity.pdbx_description
1 polymer ?
#
loop_
_entity_poly.entity_id
_entity_poly.type
_entity_poly.pdbx_seq_one_letter_code
_entity_poly.pdbx_strand_id
1 'polypeptide(L)'
;VVAMMLDAGITRFKCATVAEAEMLAMTGAAYILIAHQLVSPKTSRLLALKKKYPTAFIASLVDNLDTAKHHSAFFAEHGAVSEVFLDVNNGMNRSGTPFSADTEAETFALYQQIAAMPHLRLHGLHVYDGHIRDTDIDLRERLIESGFVGIEPL
;
A
#
# COMPACT_ATOMS: atom_id res chain seq x y z
N VAL A 1 13.75 -15.17 -11.74
CA VAL A 1 14.06 -13.88 -11.08
C VAL A 1 13.61 -13.91 -9.64
N VAL A 2 12.32 -14.10 -9.30
CA VAL A 2 11.81 -14.04 -7.90
C VAL A 2 12.52 -15.07 -7.00
N ALA A 3 12.65 -16.33 -7.44
CA ALA A 3 13.37 -17.35 -6.68
C ALA A 3 14.82 -16.92 -6.36
N MET A 4 15.54 -16.37 -7.34
CA MET A 4 16.90 -15.85 -7.13
C MET A 4 16.94 -14.71 -6.12
N MET A 5 15.90 -13.85 -6.08
CA MET A 5 15.80 -12.78 -5.08
C MET A 5 15.57 -13.36 -3.68
N LEU A 6 14.71 -14.38 -3.56
CA LEU A 6 14.50 -15.09 -2.30
C LEU A 6 15.78 -15.78 -1.80
N ASP A 7 16.51 -16.45 -2.70
CA ASP A 7 17.81 -17.09 -2.40
C ASP A 7 18.87 -16.07 -1.94
N ALA A 8 18.77 -14.83 -2.45
CA ALA A 8 19.62 -13.70 -2.03
C ALA A 8 19.14 -13.01 -0.73
N GLY A 9 18.08 -13.52 -0.07
CA GLY A 9 17.57 -12.99 1.19
C GLY A 9 16.57 -11.85 1.06
N ILE A 10 16.09 -11.52 -0.15
CA ILE A 10 15.03 -10.52 -0.36
C ILE A 10 13.68 -11.18 -0.03
N THR A 11 13.02 -10.71 1.03
CA THR A 11 11.79 -11.35 1.55
C THR A 11 10.53 -10.53 1.36
N ARG A 12 10.66 -9.24 0.99
CA ARG A 12 9.53 -8.31 0.82
C ARG A 12 9.45 -7.86 -0.62
N PHE A 13 8.27 -8.01 -1.19
CA PHE A 13 8.02 -7.70 -2.59
C PHE A 13 6.88 -6.71 -2.76
N LYS A 14 6.99 -5.86 -3.78
CA LYS A 14 5.94 -4.95 -4.22
C LYS A 14 5.56 -5.28 -5.66
N CYS A 15 4.26 -5.26 -5.95
CA CYS A 15 3.72 -5.54 -7.27
C CYS A 15 2.55 -4.59 -7.59
N ALA A 16 2.10 -4.59 -8.84
CA ALA A 16 1.04 -3.70 -9.31
C ALA A 16 -0.33 -4.39 -9.39
N THR A 17 -0.37 -5.71 -9.47
CA THR A 17 -1.61 -6.45 -9.75
C THR A 17 -1.79 -7.66 -8.84
N VAL A 18 -3.04 -8.11 -8.71
CA VAL A 18 -3.35 -9.36 -7.98
C VAL A 18 -2.71 -10.58 -8.63
N ALA A 19 -2.57 -10.59 -9.96
CA ALA A 19 -1.92 -11.68 -10.69
C ALA A 19 -0.42 -11.76 -10.38
N GLU A 20 0.26 -10.62 -10.33
CA GLU A 20 1.67 -10.58 -9.89
C GLU A 20 1.83 -10.99 -8.43
N ALA A 21 0.90 -10.59 -7.55
CA ALA A 21 0.89 -11.04 -6.16
C ALA A 21 0.72 -12.56 -6.05
N GLU A 22 -0.13 -13.16 -6.90
CA GLU A 22 -0.27 -14.63 -6.96
C GLU A 22 1.03 -15.31 -7.43
N MET A 23 1.66 -14.79 -8.46
CA MET A 23 2.97 -15.30 -8.94
C MET A 23 4.03 -15.22 -7.81
N LEU A 24 4.08 -14.12 -7.07
CA LEU A 24 5.00 -13.95 -5.93
C LEU A 24 4.70 -14.98 -4.84
N ALA A 25 3.43 -15.14 -4.45
CA ALA A 25 3.02 -16.11 -3.44
C ALA A 25 3.31 -17.56 -3.86
N MET A 26 3.09 -17.91 -5.14
CA MET A 26 3.45 -19.21 -5.71
C MET A 26 4.95 -19.51 -5.62
N THR A 27 5.78 -18.47 -5.67
CA THR A 27 7.24 -18.62 -5.60
C THR A 27 7.74 -18.68 -4.14
N GLY A 28 6.85 -18.50 -3.15
CA GLY A 28 7.20 -18.55 -1.73
C GLY A 28 7.47 -17.19 -1.07
N ALA A 29 7.15 -16.09 -1.75
CA ALA A 29 7.23 -14.76 -1.13
C ALA A 29 6.28 -14.66 0.07
N ALA A 30 6.82 -14.37 1.25
CA ALA A 30 6.06 -14.30 2.49
C ALA A 30 5.45 -12.90 2.75
N TYR A 31 5.96 -11.85 2.13
CA TYR A 31 5.49 -10.48 2.31
C TYR A 31 5.28 -9.81 0.95
N ILE A 32 4.04 -9.46 0.64
CA ILE A 32 3.63 -8.94 -0.67
C ILE A 32 2.76 -7.69 -0.47
N LEU A 33 3.16 -6.57 -1.08
CA LEU A 33 2.35 -5.36 -1.17
C LEU A 33 1.88 -5.16 -2.61
N ILE A 34 0.56 -5.18 -2.82
CA ILE A 34 -0.06 -4.73 -4.07
C ILE A 34 -0.16 -3.20 -3.99
N ALA A 35 0.75 -2.51 -4.68
CA ALA A 35 0.90 -1.05 -4.59
C ALA A 35 -0.14 -0.31 -5.45
N HIS A 36 -1.41 -0.71 -5.32
CA HIS A 36 -2.57 -0.07 -5.90
C HIS A 36 -3.80 -0.26 -5.03
N GLN A 37 -4.77 0.65 -5.16
CA GLN A 37 -6.10 0.47 -4.62
C GLN A 37 -6.82 -0.65 -5.38
N LEU A 38 -7.52 -1.48 -4.62
CA LEU A 38 -8.31 -2.58 -5.17
C LEU A 38 -9.80 -2.26 -5.03
N VAL A 39 -10.40 -1.86 -6.15
CA VAL A 39 -11.85 -1.71 -6.28
C VAL A 39 -12.48 -2.98 -6.85
N SER A 40 -13.81 -3.16 -6.64
CA SER A 40 -14.54 -4.31 -7.20
C SER A 40 -14.31 -4.44 -8.73
N PRO A 41 -14.06 -5.65 -9.28
CA PRO A 41 -14.08 -6.96 -8.61
C PRO A 41 -12.71 -7.41 -8.05
N LYS A 42 -11.72 -6.54 -7.97
CA LYS A 42 -10.35 -6.91 -7.54
C LYS A 42 -10.29 -7.31 -6.06
N THR A 43 -11.19 -6.76 -5.22
CA THR A 43 -11.30 -7.12 -3.79
C THR A 43 -11.64 -8.60 -3.59
N SER A 44 -12.53 -9.16 -4.42
CA SER A 44 -12.86 -10.59 -4.37
C SER A 44 -11.68 -11.48 -4.77
N ARG A 45 -10.88 -11.03 -5.76
CA ARG A 45 -9.66 -11.73 -6.16
C ARG A 45 -8.59 -11.68 -5.06
N LEU A 46 -8.45 -10.55 -4.35
CA LEU A 46 -7.56 -10.44 -3.20
C LEU A 46 -7.98 -11.41 -2.09
N LEU A 47 -9.27 -11.47 -1.77
CA LEU A 47 -9.78 -12.40 -0.76
C LEU A 47 -9.49 -13.86 -1.15
N ALA A 48 -9.73 -14.25 -2.39
CA ALA A 48 -9.42 -15.59 -2.91
C ALA A 48 -7.91 -15.89 -2.78
N LEU A 49 -7.07 -14.93 -3.12
CA LEU A 49 -5.61 -15.04 -2.99
C LEU A 49 -5.18 -15.24 -1.54
N LYS A 50 -5.71 -14.44 -0.61
CA LYS A 50 -5.43 -14.58 0.84
C LYS A 50 -5.87 -15.94 1.38
N LYS A 51 -7.01 -16.47 0.94
CA LYS A 51 -7.48 -17.82 1.32
C LYS A 51 -6.58 -18.93 0.76
N LYS A 52 -6.05 -18.75 -0.44
CA LYS A 52 -5.16 -19.72 -1.12
C LYS A 52 -3.76 -19.75 -0.48
N TYR A 53 -3.28 -18.61 0.01
CA TYR A 53 -1.95 -18.45 0.62
C TYR A 53 -2.05 -17.85 2.03
N PRO A 54 -2.61 -18.59 3.02
CA PRO A 54 -2.94 -18.05 4.33
C PRO A 54 -1.73 -17.67 5.18
N THR A 55 -0.55 -18.15 4.85
CA THR A 55 0.70 -17.84 5.55
C THR A 55 1.42 -16.63 4.97
N ALA A 56 1.03 -16.17 3.78
CA ALA A 56 1.63 -14.99 3.16
C ALA A 56 0.91 -13.72 3.68
N PHE A 57 1.70 -12.74 4.08
CA PHE A 57 1.21 -11.38 4.30
C PHE A 57 0.96 -10.74 2.94
N ILE A 58 -0.30 -10.41 2.65
CA ILE A 58 -0.70 -9.77 1.40
C ILE A 58 -1.53 -8.54 1.73
N ALA A 59 -0.96 -7.37 1.43
CA ALA A 59 -1.58 -6.06 1.65
C ALA A 59 -1.87 -5.33 0.34
N SER A 60 -2.77 -4.35 0.41
CA SER A 60 -3.07 -3.41 -0.68
C SER A 60 -3.06 -1.97 -0.19
N LEU A 61 -3.30 -1.01 -1.09
CA LEU A 61 -3.36 0.40 -0.74
C LEU A 61 -4.80 0.89 -0.63
N VAL A 62 -4.99 1.90 0.22
CA VAL A 62 -6.18 2.76 0.28
C VAL A 62 -5.71 4.21 0.37
N ASP A 63 -6.42 5.16 -0.26
CA ASP A 63 -6.06 6.59 -0.23
C ASP A 63 -7.27 7.52 -0.03
N ASN A 64 -8.45 6.94 0.16
CA ASN A 64 -9.66 7.70 0.44
C ASN A 64 -10.65 6.87 1.29
N LEU A 65 -11.52 7.58 1.96
CA LEU A 65 -12.45 7.00 2.92
C LEU A 65 -13.50 6.08 2.26
N ASP A 66 -13.98 6.43 1.08
CA ASP A 66 -15.04 5.67 0.40
C ASP A 66 -14.52 4.31 -0.06
N THR A 67 -13.33 4.27 -0.67
CA THR A 67 -12.67 3.01 -1.03
C THR A 67 -12.38 2.16 0.22
N ALA A 68 -11.91 2.77 1.31
CA ALA A 68 -11.65 2.06 2.56
C ALA A 68 -12.94 1.46 3.15
N LYS A 69 -14.04 2.22 3.18
CA LYS A 69 -15.36 1.74 3.63
C LYS A 69 -15.86 0.56 2.79
N HIS A 70 -15.82 0.67 1.46
CA HIS A 70 -16.24 -0.41 0.58
C HIS A 70 -15.37 -1.66 0.77
N HIS A 71 -14.06 -1.49 0.93
CA HIS A 71 -13.13 -2.59 1.18
C HIS A 71 -13.43 -3.27 2.52
N SER A 72 -13.62 -2.48 3.59
CA SER A 72 -13.98 -2.99 4.91
C SER A 72 -15.31 -3.75 4.89
N ALA A 73 -16.35 -3.18 4.26
CA ALA A 73 -17.66 -3.81 4.15
C ALA A 73 -17.59 -5.16 3.41
N PHE A 74 -16.87 -5.21 2.27
CA PHE A 74 -16.67 -6.44 1.53
C PHE A 74 -16.00 -7.54 2.37
N PHE A 75 -14.95 -7.19 3.12
CA PHE A 75 -14.27 -8.16 3.98
C PHE A 75 -15.13 -8.57 5.18
N ALA A 76 -15.97 -7.65 5.72
CA ALA A 76 -16.95 -7.95 6.75
C ALA A 76 -17.95 -9.03 6.32
N GLU A 77 -18.54 -8.87 5.12
CA GLU A 77 -19.48 -9.83 4.54
C GLU A 77 -18.90 -11.25 4.40
N HIS A 78 -17.58 -11.35 4.31
CA HIS A 78 -16.88 -12.62 4.17
C HIS A 78 -16.20 -13.12 5.45
N GLY A 79 -16.42 -12.44 6.59
CA GLY A 79 -15.83 -12.79 7.90
C GLY A 79 -14.30 -12.73 7.90
N ALA A 80 -13.71 -11.81 7.10
CA ALA A 80 -12.29 -11.70 6.89
C ALA A 80 -11.74 -10.31 7.26
N VAL A 81 -10.42 -10.18 7.28
CA VAL A 81 -9.71 -8.92 7.49
C VAL A 81 -8.72 -8.71 6.35
N SER A 82 -8.62 -7.47 5.86
CA SER A 82 -7.64 -7.08 4.86
C SER A 82 -6.53 -6.23 5.46
N GLU A 83 -5.29 -6.55 5.09
CA GLU A 83 -4.11 -5.76 5.41
C GLU A 83 -4.01 -4.59 4.42
N VAL A 84 -3.84 -3.37 4.91
CA VAL A 84 -3.77 -2.17 4.07
C VAL A 84 -2.68 -1.21 4.53
N PHE A 85 -2.19 -0.38 3.59
CA PHE A 85 -1.39 0.81 3.86
C PHE A 85 -2.13 2.04 3.32
N LEU A 86 -2.03 3.17 4.00
CA LEU A 86 -2.49 4.45 3.48
C LEU A 86 -1.48 4.94 2.43
N ASP A 87 -1.94 5.13 1.19
CA ASP A 87 -1.14 5.70 0.12
C ASP A 87 -1.11 7.23 0.24
N VAL A 88 0.09 7.79 0.29
CA VAL A 88 0.32 9.23 0.46
C VAL A 88 1.01 9.78 -0.78
N ASN A 89 0.44 10.84 -1.33
CA ASN A 89 1.00 11.55 -2.48
C ASN A 89 2.02 12.60 -2.02
N ASN A 90 3.28 12.30 -2.22
CA ASN A 90 4.40 13.20 -1.93
C ASN A 90 4.90 13.99 -3.14
N GLY A 91 4.04 14.24 -4.13
CA GLY A 91 4.37 15.03 -5.32
C GLY A 91 4.33 14.27 -6.64
N MET A 92 4.17 12.94 -6.63
CA MET A 92 4.05 12.16 -7.87
C MET A 92 2.73 12.42 -8.62
N ASN A 93 1.67 12.83 -7.89
CA ASN A 93 0.35 13.18 -8.45
C ASN A 93 -0.28 12.08 -9.31
N ARG A 94 -0.09 10.81 -8.93
CA ARG A 94 -0.67 9.65 -9.59
C ARG A 94 -1.78 9.01 -8.77
N SER A 95 -1.53 8.76 -7.51
CA SER A 95 -2.45 8.21 -6.51
C SER A 95 -2.01 8.68 -5.13
N GLY A 96 -2.78 8.36 -4.12
CA GLY A 96 -2.47 8.72 -2.75
C GLY A 96 -3.24 9.96 -2.28
N THR A 97 -3.53 10.01 -0.98
CA THR A 97 -4.10 11.20 -0.36
C THR A 97 -3.09 12.36 -0.44
N PRO A 98 -3.51 13.59 -0.80
CA PRO A 98 -2.59 14.73 -0.81
C PRO A 98 -1.96 14.94 0.56
N PHE A 99 -0.67 15.25 0.57
CA PHE A 99 0.05 15.57 1.79
C PHE A 99 0.83 16.88 1.64
N SER A 100 0.50 17.83 2.48
CA SER A 100 1.16 19.13 2.62
C SER A 100 0.83 19.70 4.00
N ALA A 101 1.44 20.79 4.38
CA ALA A 101 1.11 21.50 5.62
C ALA A 101 -0.39 21.86 5.72
N ASP A 102 -1.06 22.10 4.60
CA ASP A 102 -2.48 22.42 4.53
C ASP A 102 -3.40 21.20 4.64
N THR A 103 -2.90 19.99 4.32
CA THR A 103 -3.71 18.74 4.27
C THR A 103 -3.27 17.70 5.31
N GLU A 104 -2.27 17.98 6.12
CA GLU A 104 -1.75 17.07 7.15
C GLU A 104 -2.84 16.58 8.11
N ALA A 105 -3.64 17.52 8.65
CA ALA A 105 -4.72 17.21 9.58
C ALA A 105 -5.80 16.31 8.94
N GLU A 106 -6.12 16.52 7.67
CA GLU A 106 -7.08 15.72 6.92
C GLU A 106 -6.53 14.31 6.67
N THR A 107 -5.26 14.21 6.30
CA THR A 107 -4.58 12.91 6.09
C THR A 107 -4.48 12.13 7.40
N PHE A 108 -4.16 12.78 8.51
CA PHE A 108 -4.15 12.15 9.84
C PHE A 108 -5.55 11.69 10.25
N ALA A 109 -6.58 12.51 10.05
CA ALA A 109 -7.95 12.11 10.31
C ALA A 109 -8.39 10.92 9.46
N LEU A 110 -7.99 10.87 8.19
CA LEU A 110 -8.23 9.72 7.31
C LEU A 110 -7.54 8.46 7.83
N TYR A 111 -6.27 8.57 8.26
CA TYR A 111 -5.51 7.47 8.86
C TYR A 111 -6.25 6.90 10.08
N GLN A 112 -6.68 7.77 11.01
CA GLN A 112 -7.41 7.35 12.21
C GLN A 112 -8.75 6.67 11.89
N GLN A 113 -9.49 7.19 10.90
CA GLN A 113 -10.77 6.60 10.47
C GLN A 113 -10.56 5.20 9.87
N ILE A 114 -9.52 5.01 9.05
CA ILE A 114 -9.20 3.71 8.47
C ILE A 114 -8.72 2.73 9.56
N ALA A 115 -7.87 3.19 10.48
CA ALA A 115 -7.37 2.38 11.59
C ALA A 115 -8.49 1.89 12.52
N ALA A 116 -9.59 2.64 12.63
CA ALA A 116 -10.76 2.27 13.43
C ALA A 116 -11.69 1.25 12.72
N MET A 117 -11.48 0.92 11.43
CA MET A 117 -12.33 -0.01 10.70
C MET A 117 -12.03 -1.47 11.09
N PRO A 118 -13.02 -2.24 11.61
CA PRO A 118 -12.77 -3.55 12.22
C PRO A 118 -12.31 -4.63 11.22
N HIS A 119 -12.56 -4.45 9.93
CA HIS A 119 -12.22 -5.39 8.87
C HIS A 119 -11.05 -4.94 7.98
N LEU A 120 -10.39 -3.84 8.38
CA LEU A 120 -9.09 -3.43 7.85
C LEU A 120 -8.05 -3.47 8.97
N ARG A 121 -6.84 -3.86 8.62
CA ARG A 121 -5.68 -3.71 9.48
C ARG A 121 -4.70 -2.79 8.80
N LEU A 122 -4.63 -1.56 9.28
CA LEU A 122 -3.74 -0.54 8.77
C LEU A 122 -2.32 -0.74 9.34
N HIS A 123 -1.32 -0.86 8.46
CA HIS A 123 0.07 -1.16 8.83
C HIS A 123 1.00 0.06 8.78
N GLY A 124 0.52 1.18 8.25
CA GLY A 124 1.31 2.41 8.13
C GLY A 124 1.09 3.10 6.80
N LEU A 125 2.07 3.86 6.37
CA LEU A 125 2.03 4.66 5.15
C LEU A 125 2.77 3.97 4.00
N HIS A 126 2.29 4.20 2.79
CA HIS A 126 3.02 3.95 1.55
C HIS A 126 3.28 5.30 0.88
N VAL A 127 4.54 5.59 0.65
CA VAL A 127 5.01 6.83 -0.01
C VAL A 127 5.88 6.43 -1.19
N TYR A 128 5.67 7.04 -2.36
CA TYR A 128 6.39 6.68 -3.56
C TYR A 128 6.87 7.91 -4.34
N ASP A 129 8.16 8.12 -4.37
CA ASP A 129 8.87 9.23 -4.98
C ASP A 129 9.39 8.97 -6.41
N GLY A 130 8.79 8.02 -7.11
CA GLY A 130 9.23 7.56 -8.44
C GLY A 130 9.24 8.62 -9.55
N HIS A 131 8.77 9.84 -9.28
CA HIS A 131 8.85 11.00 -10.17
C HIS A 131 10.21 11.70 -10.08
N ILE A 132 10.97 11.50 -9.00
CA ILE A 132 12.27 12.13 -8.76
C ILE A 132 13.35 11.32 -9.49
N ARG A 133 13.82 11.83 -10.63
CA ARG A 133 14.75 11.13 -11.53
C ARG A 133 15.91 12.00 -11.98
N ASP A 134 16.19 13.07 -11.24
CA ASP A 134 17.26 13.98 -11.58
C ASP A 134 18.61 13.27 -11.56
N THR A 135 19.47 13.60 -12.53
CA THR A 135 20.84 13.08 -12.61
C THR A 135 21.79 13.83 -11.67
N ASP A 136 21.44 15.07 -11.31
CA ASP A 136 22.11 15.83 -10.25
C ASP A 136 21.73 15.23 -8.90
N ILE A 137 22.71 14.68 -8.20
CA ILE A 137 22.52 13.97 -6.93
C ILE A 137 22.05 14.93 -5.85
N ASP A 138 22.64 16.12 -5.75
CA ASP A 138 22.32 17.09 -4.72
C ASP A 138 20.89 17.65 -4.90
N LEU A 139 20.48 17.87 -6.14
CA LEU A 139 19.10 18.26 -6.45
C LEU A 139 18.12 17.13 -6.10
N ARG A 140 18.45 15.90 -6.50
CA ARG A 140 17.61 14.73 -6.20
C ARG A 140 17.43 14.51 -4.70
N GLU A 141 18.49 14.65 -3.90
CA GLU A 141 18.44 14.55 -2.45
C GLU A 141 17.50 15.61 -1.85
N ARG A 142 17.66 16.88 -2.23
CA ARG A 142 16.76 17.97 -1.79
C ARG A 142 15.30 17.72 -2.16
N LEU A 143 15.03 17.19 -3.36
CA LEU A 143 13.67 16.88 -3.79
C LEU A 143 13.07 15.73 -2.99
N ILE A 144 13.85 14.69 -2.67
CA ILE A 144 13.42 13.60 -1.80
C ILE A 144 13.11 14.13 -0.41
N GLU A 145 14.03 14.85 0.21
CA GLU A 145 13.83 15.43 1.54
C GLU A 145 12.58 16.31 1.59
N SER A 146 12.40 17.19 0.60
CA SER A 146 11.21 18.06 0.54
C SER A 146 9.89 17.28 0.42
N GLY A 147 9.90 16.14 -0.25
CA GLY A 147 8.74 15.27 -0.41
C GLY A 147 8.38 14.49 0.87
N PHE A 148 9.30 14.40 1.83
CA PHE A 148 9.09 13.72 3.11
C PHE A 148 8.90 14.67 4.30
N VAL A 149 9.10 15.98 4.11
CA VAL A 149 8.84 16.98 5.17
C VAL A 149 7.40 16.87 5.66
N GLY A 150 7.25 16.66 6.98
CA GLY A 150 5.95 16.50 7.63
C GLY A 150 5.35 15.10 7.59
N ILE A 151 5.86 14.17 6.76
CA ILE A 151 5.39 12.76 6.76
C ILE A 151 6.00 11.98 7.94
N GLU A 152 7.22 12.29 8.33
CA GLU A 152 7.96 11.59 9.40
C GLU A 152 7.26 11.64 10.78
N PRO A 153 6.51 12.69 11.17
CA PRO A 153 5.80 12.74 12.44
C PRO A 153 4.49 11.95 12.48
N LEU A 154 3.98 11.45 11.33
CA LEU A 154 2.75 10.65 11.24
C LEU A 154 2.99 9.20 11.63
#